data_b16f75d9904f9ddd2580f4ebc50ec032
#
_entry.id   b16f75d9904f9ddd2580f4ebc50ec032
#
_cell.length_a   1.000
_cell.length_b   1.000
_cell.length_c   1.000
_cell.angle_alpha   90.00
_cell.angle_beta   90.00
_cell.angle_gamma   90.00
#
_symmetry.space_group_name_H-M   'P 1'
#
loop_
_entity.id
_entity.type
_entity.pdbx_description
1 polymer ?
#
loop_
_entity_poly.entity_id
_entity_poly.type
_entity_poly.pdbx_seq_one_letter_code
_entity_poly.pdbx_strand_id
1 'polypeptide(L)' 'MTAMDELASISHLLPLPVLEDVNQRCGDWLATGGNEDDPYIHQQLRFANRFVKKKKEVNYK' A
#
# COMPACT_ATOMS: atom_id res chain seq x y z
N MET A 1 -3.80 14.43 4.46
CA MET A 1 -3.67 13.16 3.73
C MET A 1 -2.97 12.13 4.58
N THR A 2 -3.55 10.96 4.69
CA THR A 2 -2.97 9.90 5.52
C THR A 2 -2.23 8.89 4.66
N ALA A 3 -1.47 8.00 5.31
CA ALA A 3 -0.81 6.93 4.60
C ALA A 3 -1.83 6.04 3.88
N MET A 4 -3.01 5.87 4.48
CA MET A 4 -4.06 5.08 3.84
C MET A 4 -4.55 5.73 2.57
N ASP A 5 -4.66 7.04 2.55
CA ASP A 5 -5.05 7.79 1.35
C ASP A 5 -4.02 7.59 0.24
N GLU A 6 -2.75 7.68 0.59
CA GLU A 6 -1.68 7.49 -0.39
C GLU A 6 -1.68 6.07 -0.93
N LEU A 7 -1.89 5.11 -0.04
CA LEU A 7 -1.93 3.72 -0.46
C LEU A 7 -3.08 3.48 -1.43
N ALA A 8 -4.23 4.05 -1.14
CA ALA A 8 -5.37 3.92 -2.03
C ALA A 8 -5.10 4.51 -3.40
N SER A 9 -4.34 5.60 -3.45
CA SER A 9 -4.08 6.29 -4.71
C SER A 9 -3.17 5.48 -5.63
N ILE A 10 -2.35 4.59 -5.09
CA ILE A 10 -1.44 3.78 -5.91
C ILE A 10 -1.93 2.33 -6.04
N SER A 11 -3.03 1.99 -5.41
CA SER A 11 -3.47 0.60 -5.37
C SER A 11 -3.74 0.03 -6.77
N HIS A 12 -4.22 0.86 -7.67
CA HIS A 12 -4.51 0.41 -9.04
C HIS A 12 -3.26 0.05 -9.83
N LEU A 13 -2.08 0.40 -9.31
CA LEU A 13 -0.82 0.07 -9.96
C LEU A 13 -0.23 -1.24 -9.48
N LEU A 14 -0.86 -1.87 -8.50
CA LEU A 14 -0.32 -3.07 -7.87
C LEU A 14 -0.85 -4.33 -8.55
N PRO A 15 -0.01 -5.39 -8.64
CA PRO A 15 -0.53 -6.68 -9.07
C PRO A 15 -1.66 -7.12 -8.14
N LEU A 16 -2.64 -7.83 -8.69
CA LEU A 16 -3.82 -8.20 -7.92
C LEU A 16 -3.50 -8.94 -6.63
N PRO A 17 -2.60 -9.95 -6.63
CA PRO A 17 -2.28 -10.64 -5.37
C PRO A 17 -1.71 -9.71 -4.30
N VAL A 18 -0.90 -8.73 -4.72
CA VAL A 18 -0.31 -7.77 -3.80
C VAL A 18 -1.39 -6.84 -3.26
N LEU A 19 -2.26 -6.36 -4.16
CA LEU A 19 -3.35 -5.48 -3.78
C LEU A 19 -4.26 -6.14 -2.75
N GLU A 20 -4.61 -7.41 -2.99
CA GLU A 20 -5.49 -8.13 -2.08
C GLU A 20 -4.85 -8.32 -0.72
N ASP A 21 -3.56 -8.65 -0.70
CA ASP A 21 -2.84 -8.85 0.54
C ASP A 21 -2.77 -7.57 1.36
N VAL A 22 -2.41 -6.47 0.71
CA VAL A 22 -2.29 -5.18 1.38
C VAL A 22 -3.65 -4.72 1.89
N ASN A 23 -4.68 -4.85 1.07
CA ASN A 23 -6.03 -4.45 1.48
C ASN A 23 -6.50 -5.23 2.69
N GLN A 24 -6.23 -6.52 2.72
CA GLN A 24 -6.65 -7.34 3.84
C GLN A 24 -5.94 -6.93 5.13
N ARG A 25 -4.64 -6.69 5.05
CA ARG A 25 -3.87 -6.28 6.22
C ARG A 25 -4.33 -4.95 6.76
N CYS A 26 -4.53 -3.98 5.87
CA CYS A 26 -4.98 -2.66 6.28
C CYS A 26 -6.40 -2.73 6.84
N GLY A 27 -7.27 -3.50 6.20
CA GLY A 27 -8.63 -3.67 6.68
C GLY A 27 -8.69 -4.28 8.06
N ASP A 28 -7.87 -5.33 8.29
CA ASP A 28 -7.82 -5.97 9.59
C ASP A 28 -7.33 -4.99 10.66
N TRP A 29 -6.31 -4.22 10.33
CA TRP A 29 -5.76 -3.24 11.26
C TRP A 29 -6.79 -2.21 11.65
N LEU A 30 -7.49 -1.66 10.65
CA LEU A 30 -8.51 -0.64 10.93
C LEU A 30 -9.69 -1.21 11.68
N ALA A 31 -10.04 -2.46 11.43
CA ALA A 31 -11.14 -3.12 12.12
C ALA A 31 -10.86 -3.31 13.59
N THR A 32 -9.58 -3.39 13.98
CA THR A 32 -9.21 -3.51 15.39
C THR A 32 -9.06 -2.15 16.06
N GLY A 33 -9.40 -1.09 15.38
CA GLY A 33 -9.30 0.25 15.93
C GLY A 33 -8.01 0.97 15.61
N GLY A 34 -7.26 0.46 14.63
CA GLY A 34 -6.00 1.08 14.24
C GLY A 34 -6.23 2.40 13.53
N ASN A 35 -5.21 3.23 13.54
CA ASN A 35 -5.24 4.56 12.93
C ASN A 35 -4.80 4.46 11.46
N GLU A 36 -5.43 5.27 10.59
CA GLU A 36 -5.12 5.26 9.17
C GLU A 36 -3.73 5.79 8.86
N ASP A 37 -3.12 6.48 9.80
CA ASP A 37 -1.79 7.04 9.61
C ASP A 37 -0.76 6.41 10.54
N ASP A 38 -1.06 5.24 11.05
CA ASP A 38 -0.20 4.51 11.97
C ASP A 38 1.05 3.99 11.24
N PRO A 39 2.17 3.82 11.95
CA PRO A 39 3.38 3.23 11.34
C PRO A 39 3.12 1.92 10.62
N TYR A 40 2.16 1.13 11.09
CA TYR A 40 1.82 -0.13 10.42
C TYR A 40 1.32 0.13 9.00
N ILE A 41 0.47 1.14 8.82
CA ILE A 41 -0.02 1.49 7.50
C ILE A 41 1.10 2.08 6.64
N HIS A 42 1.96 2.89 7.24
CA HIS A 42 3.14 3.41 6.52
C HIS A 42 4.02 2.28 6.02
N GLN A 43 4.13 1.22 6.79
CA GLN A 43 4.89 0.04 6.41
C GLN A 43 4.28 -0.61 5.17
N GLN A 44 2.96 -0.73 5.15
CA GLN A 44 2.27 -1.30 3.99
C GLN A 44 2.44 -0.39 2.78
N LEU A 45 2.41 0.91 2.99
CA LEU A 45 2.61 1.87 1.92
C LEU A 45 4.00 1.72 1.30
N ARG A 46 5.03 1.58 2.13
CA ARG A 46 6.39 1.38 1.63
C ARG A 46 6.52 0.08 0.85
N PHE A 47 5.89 -0.96 1.37
CA PHE A 47 5.89 -2.25 0.68
C PHE A 47 5.25 -2.12 -0.70
N ALA A 48 4.10 -1.48 -0.77
CA ALA A 48 3.40 -1.29 -2.04
C ALA A 48 4.22 -0.44 -3.01
N ASN A 49 4.86 0.61 -2.49
CA ASN A 49 5.66 1.50 -3.34
C ASN A 49 6.83 0.78 -4.00
N ARG A 50 7.31 -0.28 -3.41
CA ARG A 50 8.41 -1.04 -4.00
C ARG A 50 8.00 -1.63 -5.34
N PHE A 51 6.77 -2.07 -5.46
CA PHE A 51 6.28 -2.62 -6.73
C PHE A 51 6.10 -1.52 -7.77
N VAL A 52 5.64 -0.36 -7.35
CA VAL A 52 5.49 0.78 -8.26
C VAL A 52 6.85 1.25 -8.76
N LYS A 53 7.80 1.40 -7.87
CA LYS A 53 9.13 1.86 -8.24
C LYS A 53 9.84 0.86 -9.15
N LYS A 54 9.68 -0.42 -8.85
CA LYS A 54 10.30 -1.46 -9.65
C LYS A 54 9.82 -1.38 -11.08
N LYS A 55 8.53 -1.13 -11.26
CA LYS A 55 7.95 -0.99 -12.57
C LYS A 55 8.53 0.19 -13.31
N LYS A 56 8.71 1.29 -12.60
CA LYS A 56 9.30 2.49 -13.18
C LYS A 56 10.73 2.25 -13.64
N GLU A 57 11.48 1.54 -12.84
CA GLU A 57 12.88 1.26 -13.17
C GLU A 57 13.00 0.45 -14.45
N VAL A 58 12.11 -0.51 -14.61
CA VAL A 58 12.09 -1.30 -15.84
C VAL A 58 11.85 -0.41 -17.03
N ASN A 59 10.91 0.49 -16.92
CA ASN A 59 10.62 1.42 -18.00
C ASN A 59 11.79 2.33 -18.29
N TYR A 60 12.47 2.73 -17.25
CA TYR A 60 13.59 3.64 -17.38
C TYR A 60 14.69 3.05 -18.24
N LYS A 61 14.90 1.75 -18.10
CA LYS A 61 15.91 1.07 -18.87
C LYS A 61 15.50 0.92 -20.32
#